data_a730b2dc9c0afb51c08e0717110ac719
#
_entry.id   a730b2dc9c0afb51c08e0717110ac719
#
_cell.length_a   1.000
_cell.length_b   1.000
_cell.length_c   1.000
_cell.angle_alpha   90.00
_cell.angle_beta   90.00
_cell.angle_gamma   90.00
#
_symmetry.space_group_name_H-M   'P 1'
#
loop_
_entity.id
_entity.type
_entity.pdbx_description
1 polymer ?
#
loop_
_entity_poly.entity_id
_entity_poly.type
_entity_poly.pdbx_seq_one_letter_code
_entity_poly.pdbx_strand_id
1 'polypeptide(L)'
;MRLSIINITIIGLLLITGCSTKDKNSSKEVKVLNVKETKLNAGIYNVLEGSSQVLWECEWLGGARHDGSVQLVSGSIEISSSSDVNGKFIVDLNSMKCFDLKNEGTNKKLIGHLKSDDFFDVTNYPNAVLELVSGKNISGNEFKFNGNLTIKGRTHPIIFKGTVTENNLSYDADLKLIFDRSKYDVRYRSASLFSDLGDRIIADDVKLTVKAKFKRDSKI
;
A
#
# COMPACT_ATOMS: atom_id res chain seq x y z
N MET A 1 46.94 -29.83 -46.92
CA MET A 1 46.30 -30.91 -47.72
C MET A 1 44.82 -30.51 -47.80
N ARG A 2 44.33 -29.82 -48.84
CA ARG A 2 43.64 -30.38 -50.02
C ARG A 2 42.55 -31.33 -49.62
N LEU A 3 41.27 -31.15 -49.91
CA LEU A 3 40.51 -30.95 -51.16
C LEU A 3 39.12 -30.46 -50.76
N SER A 4 38.44 -29.45 -51.24
CA SER A 4 37.78 -29.24 -52.54
C SER A 4 36.79 -30.30 -53.00
N ILE A 5 35.65 -29.79 -53.44
CA ILE A 5 34.78 -30.31 -54.57
C ILE A 5 33.36 -30.63 -54.07
N ILE A 6 32.21 -30.32 -54.67
CA ILE A 6 31.72 -29.65 -55.88
C ILE A 6 30.20 -29.50 -55.78
N ASN A 7 29.66 -28.49 -56.45
CA ASN A 7 28.26 -28.22 -56.78
C ASN A 7 27.45 -29.43 -57.32
N ILE A 8 26.13 -29.40 -57.08
CA ILE A 8 25.15 -29.72 -58.12
C ILE A 8 23.86 -28.92 -57.90
N THR A 9 23.54 -28.12 -58.91
CA THR A 9 22.32 -27.37 -59.16
C THR A 9 21.25 -28.33 -59.76
N ILE A 10 20.02 -28.26 -59.22
CA ILE A 10 18.84 -28.71 -59.92
C ILE A 10 17.74 -27.69 -59.83
N ILE A 11 17.43 -27.08 -60.94
CA ILE A 11 16.29 -26.25 -61.26
C ILE A 11 15.03 -27.07 -61.33
N GLY A 12 14.02 -26.74 -60.57
CA GLY A 12 12.67 -27.29 -60.72
C GLY A 12 11.64 -26.17 -60.70
N LEU A 13 11.28 -25.66 -61.83
CA LEU A 13 10.22 -24.70 -62.09
C LEU A 13 8.87 -25.37 -61.95
N LEU A 14 8.06 -25.05 -60.98
CA LEU A 14 6.64 -25.39 -60.89
C LEU A 14 5.79 -24.18 -60.72
N LEU A 15 5.15 -23.71 -61.73
CA LEU A 15 4.10 -22.70 -61.72
C LEU A 15 2.82 -23.30 -61.13
N ILE A 16 2.35 -22.81 -59.99
CA ILE A 16 0.98 -23.03 -59.56
C ILE A 16 0.36 -21.67 -59.29
N THR A 17 -0.58 -21.30 -60.14
CA THR A 17 -1.53 -20.20 -59.94
C THR A 17 -2.48 -20.56 -58.83
N GLY A 18 -2.53 -19.74 -57.77
CA GLY A 18 -3.43 -19.94 -56.64
C GLY A 18 -3.82 -18.63 -55.98
N CYS A 19 -5.00 -18.20 -56.25
CA CYS A 19 -5.91 -17.26 -55.63
C CYS A 19 -5.39 -16.38 -54.44
N SER A 20 -5.39 -15.09 -54.68
CA SER A 20 -5.21 -14.02 -53.69
C SER A 20 -6.43 -13.96 -52.76
N THR A 21 -6.29 -14.38 -51.51
CA THR A 21 -7.13 -13.95 -50.42
C THR A 21 -6.35 -12.91 -49.61
N LYS A 22 -6.81 -11.66 -49.68
CA LYS A 22 -6.32 -10.56 -48.86
C LYS A 22 -6.77 -10.79 -47.43
N ASP A 23 -5.98 -11.43 -46.62
CA ASP A 23 -6.09 -11.34 -45.14
C ASP A 23 -5.58 -9.98 -44.71
N LYS A 24 -6.52 -9.12 -44.40
CA LYS A 24 -6.25 -7.88 -43.62
C LYS A 24 -5.86 -8.28 -42.23
N ASN A 25 -4.61 -8.55 -41.99
CA ASN A 25 -4.04 -8.63 -40.66
C ASN A 25 -3.92 -7.20 -40.12
N SER A 26 -5.00 -6.74 -39.46
CA SER A 26 -5.01 -5.51 -38.72
C SER A 26 -4.18 -5.73 -37.44
N SER A 27 -2.88 -5.52 -37.55
CA SER A 27 -2.04 -5.34 -36.39
C SER A 27 -2.56 -4.10 -35.65
N LYS A 28 -3.36 -4.31 -34.60
CA LYS A 28 -3.64 -3.26 -33.62
C LYS A 28 -2.31 -2.84 -33.02
N GLU A 29 -1.80 -1.72 -33.49
CA GLU A 29 -0.72 -1.00 -32.84
C GLU A 29 -1.16 -0.73 -31.40
N VAL A 30 -0.58 -1.47 -30.46
CA VAL A 30 -0.75 -1.18 -29.03
C VAL A 30 -0.02 0.14 -28.80
N LYS A 31 -0.80 1.23 -28.78
CA LYS A 31 -0.30 2.56 -28.43
C LYS A 31 0.20 2.48 -26.99
N VAL A 32 1.50 2.27 -26.82
CA VAL A 32 2.17 2.37 -25.53
C VAL A 32 1.97 3.81 -25.10
N LEU A 33 1.02 4.04 -24.20
CA LEU A 33 0.85 5.33 -23.57
C LEU A 33 2.11 5.54 -22.73
N ASN A 34 2.97 6.45 -23.15
CA ASN A 34 4.07 6.96 -22.34
C ASN A 34 3.48 7.69 -21.15
N VAL A 35 3.16 6.96 -20.08
CA VAL A 35 2.73 7.54 -18.82
C VAL A 35 3.98 8.19 -18.21
N LYS A 36 3.98 9.52 -18.17
CA LYS A 36 5.09 10.29 -17.59
C LYS A 36 5.23 9.91 -16.12
N GLU A 37 6.38 9.42 -15.73
CA GLU A 37 6.71 9.14 -14.33
C GLU A 37 6.72 10.45 -13.54
N THR A 38 6.05 10.46 -12.38
CA THR A 38 6.11 11.57 -11.46
C THR A 38 7.37 11.46 -10.62
N LYS A 39 8.26 12.43 -10.76
CA LYS A 39 9.47 12.54 -9.92
C LYS A 39 9.16 13.44 -8.73
N LEU A 40 9.41 12.94 -7.53
CA LEU A 40 9.27 13.72 -6.31
C LEU A 40 10.49 14.67 -6.16
N ASN A 41 10.24 15.88 -5.68
CA ASN A 41 11.29 16.86 -5.45
C ASN A 41 12.10 16.54 -4.18
N ALA A 42 13.42 16.61 -4.26
CA ALA A 42 14.30 16.39 -3.11
C ALA A 42 14.02 17.40 -2.00
N GLY A 43 14.05 16.93 -0.76
CA GLY A 43 13.80 17.76 0.42
C GLY A 43 13.22 16.97 1.58
N ILE A 44 13.03 17.67 2.70
CA ILE A 44 12.33 17.16 3.88
C ILE A 44 10.90 17.73 3.86
N TYR A 45 9.94 16.87 4.12
CA TYR A 45 8.53 17.21 4.14
C TYR A 45 7.90 16.68 5.42
N ASN A 46 7.30 17.57 6.20
CA ASN A 46 6.62 17.24 7.44
C ASN A 46 5.12 17.08 7.22
N VAL A 47 4.53 16.10 7.90
CA VAL A 47 3.10 15.87 7.89
C VAL A 47 2.36 17.06 8.51
N LEU A 48 1.24 17.44 7.90
CA LEU A 48 0.29 18.41 8.48
C LEU A 48 -0.74 17.62 9.31
N GLU A 49 -0.50 17.51 10.61
CA GLU A 49 -1.25 16.69 11.55
C GLU A 49 -2.76 16.93 11.46
N GLY A 50 -3.22 18.18 11.62
CA GLY A 50 -4.64 18.52 11.57
C GLY A 50 -5.35 18.31 10.22
N SER A 51 -4.57 18.04 9.15
CA SER A 51 -5.07 17.79 7.78
C SER A 51 -4.82 16.36 7.31
N SER A 52 -4.32 15.50 8.21
CA SER A 52 -4.00 14.10 7.91
C SER A 52 -4.90 13.17 8.70
N GLN A 53 -5.31 12.05 8.09
CA GLN A 53 -6.26 11.11 8.68
C GLN A 53 -5.85 9.68 8.37
N VAL A 54 -5.92 8.81 9.39
CA VAL A 54 -5.77 7.36 9.25
C VAL A 54 -7.10 6.71 9.59
N LEU A 55 -7.74 6.13 8.59
CA LEU A 55 -8.98 5.36 8.73
C LEU A 55 -8.65 3.89 8.84
N TRP A 56 -9.35 3.17 9.71
CA TRP A 56 -9.22 1.73 9.87
C TRP A 56 -10.55 1.02 9.62
N GLU A 57 -10.49 -0.19 9.08
CA GLU A 57 -11.63 -1.09 8.90
C GLU A 57 -11.20 -2.51 9.26
N CYS A 58 -12.04 -3.21 10.01
CA CYS A 58 -11.87 -4.62 10.36
C CYS A 58 -13.21 -5.35 10.20
N GLU A 59 -13.16 -6.58 9.67
CA GLU A 59 -14.34 -7.39 9.35
C GLU A 59 -14.40 -8.65 10.21
N TRP A 60 -15.61 -9.12 10.45
CA TRP A 60 -15.89 -10.44 11.02
C TRP A 60 -16.17 -11.42 9.88
N LEU A 61 -15.87 -12.69 10.04
CA LEU A 61 -16.20 -13.68 8.99
C LEU A 61 -17.69 -13.76 8.69
N GLY A 62 -18.56 -13.39 9.61
CA GLY A 62 -20.01 -13.26 9.42
C GLY A 62 -20.45 -12.01 8.64
N GLY A 63 -19.52 -11.21 8.10
CA GLY A 63 -19.79 -10.05 7.25
C GLY A 63 -20.09 -8.74 8.00
N ALA A 64 -20.16 -8.73 9.34
CA ALA A 64 -20.20 -7.49 10.11
C ALA A 64 -18.83 -6.82 10.09
N ARG A 65 -18.80 -5.49 10.16
CA ARG A 65 -17.55 -4.72 10.18
C ARG A 65 -17.62 -3.59 11.18
N HIS A 66 -16.45 -3.17 11.64
CA HIS A 66 -16.26 -1.93 12.35
C HIS A 66 -15.27 -1.05 11.61
N ASP A 67 -15.53 0.25 11.64
CA ASP A 67 -14.67 1.26 11.04
C ASP A 67 -14.49 2.47 11.96
N GLY A 68 -13.39 3.18 11.74
CA GLY A 68 -13.09 4.33 12.55
C GLY A 68 -11.82 5.07 12.13
N SER A 69 -11.23 5.82 13.05
CA SER A 69 -10.00 6.55 12.80
C SER A 69 -9.03 6.49 13.97
N VAL A 70 -7.76 6.77 13.67
CA VAL A 70 -6.71 7.11 14.62
C VAL A 70 -5.96 8.34 14.11
N GLN A 71 -5.34 9.11 14.99
CA GLN A 71 -4.61 10.32 14.63
C GLN A 71 -3.16 10.00 14.28
N LEU A 72 -2.70 10.57 13.17
CA LEU A 72 -1.30 10.68 12.82
C LEU A 72 -0.73 11.91 13.55
N VAL A 73 0.05 11.68 14.60
CA VAL A 73 0.51 12.74 15.51
C VAL A 73 1.88 13.28 15.18
N SER A 74 2.66 12.59 14.39
CA SER A 74 3.87 13.14 13.79
C SER A 74 4.29 12.33 12.56
N GLY A 75 5.06 12.96 11.68
CA GLY A 75 5.66 12.27 10.55
C GLY A 75 6.46 13.19 9.66
N SER A 76 7.51 12.63 9.09
CA SER A 76 8.31 13.29 8.06
C SER A 76 8.76 12.28 7.01
N ILE A 77 8.96 12.78 5.81
CA ILE A 77 9.64 12.07 4.73
C ILE A 77 10.84 12.87 4.29
N GLU A 78 11.90 12.19 3.96
CA GLU A 78 13.06 12.71 3.27
C GLU A 78 13.12 12.12 1.87
N ILE A 79 13.24 12.98 0.88
CA ILE A 79 13.39 12.62 -0.53
C ILE A 79 14.78 13.07 -0.96
N SER A 80 15.63 12.13 -1.32
CA SER A 80 17.00 12.41 -1.78
C SER A 80 17.02 12.96 -3.21
N SER A 81 18.16 13.48 -3.64
CA SER A 81 18.38 13.89 -5.03
C SER A 81 18.30 12.72 -6.03
N SER A 82 18.58 11.50 -5.58
CA SER A 82 18.37 10.24 -6.33
C SER A 82 16.94 9.75 -6.35
N SER A 83 16.01 10.49 -5.69
CA SER A 83 14.60 10.13 -5.51
C SER A 83 14.35 8.94 -4.59
N ASP A 84 15.31 8.60 -3.74
CA ASP A 84 15.08 7.66 -2.64
C ASP A 84 14.18 8.33 -1.60
N VAL A 85 13.24 7.58 -1.07
CA VAL A 85 12.24 8.06 -0.11
C VAL A 85 12.37 7.26 1.16
N ASN A 86 12.63 7.94 2.27
CA ASN A 86 12.55 7.36 3.61
C ASN A 86 11.71 8.26 4.52
N GLY A 87 11.31 7.75 5.67
CA GLY A 87 10.49 8.54 6.59
C GLY A 87 10.06 7.78 7.82
N LYS A 88 9.46 8.51 8.76
CA LYS A 88 8.92 7.93 9.98
C LYS A 88 7.60 8.60 10.35
N PHE A 89 6.63 7.79 10.76
CA PHE A 89 5.27 8.22 11.10
C PHE A 89 4.86 7.61 12.43
N ILE A 90 4.21 8.40 13.27
CA ILE A 90 3.71 7.99 14.58
C ILE A 90 2.21 8.22 14.64
N VAL A 91 1.48 7.17 15.00
CA VAL A 91 0.03 7.17 15.18
C VAL A 91 -0.27 6.98 16.65
N ASP A 92 -1.11 7.85 17.23
CA ASP A 92 -1.57 7.74 18.62
C ASP A 92 -2.77 6.80 18.72
N LEU A 93 -2.58 5.62 19.29
CA LEU A 93 -3.64 4.63 19.50
C LEU A 93 -4.66 5.07 20.58
N ASN A 94 -4.31 6.03 21.46
CA ASN A 94 -5.27 6.63 22.38
C ASN A 94 -6.34 7.46 21.67
N SER A 95 -6.05 7.96 20.49
CA SER A 95 -6.97 8.77 19.67
C SER A 95 -8.06 7.95 18.96
N MET A 96 -8.06 6.62 19.14
CA MET A 96 -8.95 5.70 18.42
C MET A 96 -10.43 6.06 18.59
N LYS A 97 -11.14 6.12 17.46
CA LYS A 97 -12.57 6.37 17.35
C LYS A 97 -13.23 5.28 16.50
N CYS A 98 -14.50 4.98 16.80
CA CYS A 98 -15.34 4.10 16.01
C CYS A 98 -16.51 4.90 15.43
N PHE A 99 -16.84 4.69 14.15
CA PHE A 99 -17.82 5.50 13.42
C PHE A 99 -19.15 4.77 13.18
N ASP A 100 -19.14 3.46 13.02
CA ASP A 100 -20.34 2.66 12.70
C ASP A 100 -21.25 2.47 13.92
N LEU A 101 -20.72 2.35 15.14
CA LEU A 101 -21.51 2.18 16.34
C LEU A 101 -22.08 3.52 16.85
N LYS A 102 -23.36 3.77 16.58
CA LYS A 102 -24.03 5.03 16.98
C LYS A 102 -24.42 5.09 18.44
N ASN A 103 -24.67 3.92 19.07
CA ASN A 103 -24.96 3.88 20.52
C ASN A 103 -23.67 4.14 21.30
N GLU A 104 -23.68 5.17 22.15
CA GLU A 104 -22.49 5.61 22.90
C GLU A 104 -21.94 4.51 23.84
N GLY A 105 -22.82 3.74 24.49
CA GLY A 105 -22.41 2.67 25.40
C GLY A 105 -21.69 1.53 24.67
N THR A 106 -22.21 1.09 23.53
CA THR A 106 -21.57 0.04 22.73
C THR A 106 -20.28 0.54 22.08
N ASN A 107 -20.25 1.79 21.63
CA ASN A 107 -19.07 2.44 21.09
C ASN A 107 -17.94 2.48 22.12
N LYS A 108 -18.22 2.99 23.33
CA LYS A 108 -17.24 3.03 24.44
C LYS A 108 -16.73 1.63 24.81
N LYS A 109 -17.61 0.62 24.82
CA LYS A 109 -17.21 -0.77 25.10
C LYS A 109 -16.24 -1.29 24.04
N LEU A 110 -16.54 -1.08 22.74
CA LEU A 110 -15.64 -1.49 21.66
C LEU A 110 -14.29 -0.79 21.76
N ILE A 111 -14.28 0.54 21.89
CA ILE A 111 -13.03 1.31 21.98
C ILE A 111 -12.22 0.91 23.22
N GLY A 112 -12.87 0.69 24.38
CA GLY A 112 -12.19 0.19 25.58
C GLY A 112 -11.55 -1.17 25.36
N HIS A 113 -12.25 -2.09 24.66
CA HIS A 113 -11.74 -3.42 24.36
C HIS A 113 -10.58 -3.35 23.34
N LEU A 114 -10.70 -2.55 22.28
CA LEU A 114 -9.60 -2.35 21.33
C LEU A 114 -8.33 -1.79 22.00
N LYS A 115 -8.47 -0.99 23.06
CA LYS A 115 -7.34 -0.43 23.80
C LYS A 115 -6.76 -1.37 24.85
N SER A 116 -7.49 -2.42 25.25
CA SER A 116 -7.05 -3.39 26.27
C SER A 116 -5.92 -4.27 25.77
N ASP A 117 -5.35 -5.06 26.67
CA ASP A 117 -4.28 -6.04 26.43
C ASP A 117 -4.73 -7.19 25.50
N ASP A 118 -6.04 -7.50 25.44
CA ASP A 118 -6.63 -8.44 24.47
C ASP A 118 -6.40 -8.00 23.00
N PHE A 119 -6.23 -6.70 22.77
CA PHE A 119 -6.00 -6.12 21.44
C PHE A 119 -4.67 -5.36 21.38
N PHE A 120 -4.72 -4.04 21.40
CA PHE A 120 -3.54 -3.19 21.12
C PHE A 120 -2.72 -2.86 22.34
N ASP A 121 -3.21 -3.15 23.55
CA ASP A 121 -2.51 -2.88 24.84
C ASP A 121 -1.97 -1.44 24.90
N VAL A 122 -2.87 -0.48 24.68
CA VAL A 122 -2.51 0.93 24.48
C VAL A 122 -1.88 1.55 25.71
N THR A 123 -2.13 1.00 26.91
CA THR A 123 -1.47 1.42 28.14
C THR A 123 0.05 1.22 28.08
N ASN A 124 0.51 0.08 27.54
CA ASN A 124 1.92 -0.25 27.42
C ASN A 124 2.51 0.20 26.05
N TYR A 125 1.66 0.24 25.01
CA TYR A 125 2.05 0.56 23.64
C TYR A 125 1.14 1.65 23.05
N PRO A 126 1.28 2.90 23.51
CA PRO A 126 0.37 3.99 23.11
C PRO A 126 0.46 4.38 21.63
N ASN A 127 1.54 3.98 20.95
CA ASN A 127 1.81 4.38 19.59
C ASN A 127 2.02 3.18 18.65
N ALA A 128 1.55 3.32 17.42
CA ALA A 128 2.03 2.53 16.28
C ALA A 128 3.02 3.37 15.47
N VAL A 129 4.05 2.73 14.91
CA VAL A 129 5.11 3.41 14.16
C VAL A 129 5.28 2.77 12.79
N LEU A 130 5.29 3.59 11.74
CA LEU A 130 5.69 3.17 10.40
C LEU A 130 7.02 3.84 10.04
N GLU A 131 8.04 3.04 9.79
CA GLU A 131 9.31 3.48 9.21
C GLU A 131 9.31 3.15 7.71
N LEU A 132 9.26 4.18 6.89
CA LEU A 132 9.32 4.07 5.44
C LEU A 132 10.77 3.88 5.01
N VAL A 133 11.04 2.82 4.26
CA VAL A 133 12.39 2.43 3.80
C VAL A 133 12.61 2.84 2.34
N SER A 134 11.57 2.76 1.52
CA SER A 134 11.67 3.17 0.12
C SER A 134 10.29 3.47 -0.48
N GLY A 135 10.30 4.33 -1.51
CA GLY A 135 9.14 4.60 -2.36
C GLY A 135 9.57 4.63 -3.82
N LYS A 136 8.80 3.96 -4.69
CA LYS A 136 9.05 3.95 -6.14
C LYS A 136 7.79 4.33 -6.90
N ASN A 137 7.93 5.22 -7.88
CA ASN A 137 6.86 5.48 -8.84
C ASN A 137 6.58 4.22 -9.66
N ILE A 138 5.30 3.91 -9.85
CA ILE A 138 4.85 2.78 -10.66
C ILE A 138 4.35 3.32 -12.02
N SER A 139 3.51 4.35 -11.97
CA SER A 139 2.87 4.93 -13.15
C SER A 139 2.17 6.24 -12.77
N GLY A 140 2.38 7.31 -13.51
CA GLY A 140 1.75 8.59 -13.23
C GLY A 140 2.06 9.07 -11.81
N ASN A 141 1.03 9.25 -10.98
CA ASN A 141 1.15 9.61 -9.56
C ASN A 141 1.03 8.42 -8.61
N GLU A 142 1.03 7.18 -9.12
CA GLU A 142 0.94 5.95 -8.33
C GLU A 142 2.32 5.49 -7.86
N PHE A 143 2.44 5.18 -6.58
CA PHE A 143 3.68 4.76 -5.93
C PHE A 143 3.49 3.44 -5.19
N LYS A 144 4.57 2.66 -5.13
CA LYS A 144 4.72 1.51 -4.24
C LYS A 144 5.73 1.84 -3.16
N PHE A 145 5.38 1.57 -1.92
CA PHE A 145 6.20 1.82 -0.75
C PHE A 145 6.55 0.51 -0.03
N ASN A 146 7.76 0.47 0.54
CA ASN A 146 8.17 -0.56 1.47
C ASN A 146 8.53 0.10 2.80
N GLY A 147 8.14 -0.50 3.90
CA GLY A 147 8.41 0.01 5.22
C GLY A 147 8.38 -1.08 6.28
N ASN A 148 8.62 -0.69 7.52
CA ASN A 148 8.50 -1.51 8.71
C ASN A 148 7.41 -0.93 9.60
N LEU A 149 6.37 -1.72 9.87
CA LEU A 149 5.28 -1.34 10.75
C LEU A 149 5.50 -1.96 12.12
N THR A 150 5.47 -1.14 13.16
CA THR A 150 5.57 -1.56 14.55
C THR A 150 4.26 -1.32 15.26
N ILE A 151 3.67 -2.38 15.82
CA ILE A 151 2.46 -2.36 16.66
C ILE A 151 2.73 -3.26 17.87
N LYS A 152 2.32 -2.85 19.04
CA LYS A 152 2.46 -3.64 20.29
C LYS A 152 3.91 -4.16 20.48
N GLY A 153 4.91 -3.31 20.17
CA GLY A 153 6.33 -3.63 20.27
C GLY A 153 6.88 -4.63 19.25
N ARG A 154 6.06 -5.10 18.29
CA ARG A 154 6.48 -6.04 17.24
C ARG A 154 6.58 -5.32 15.90
N THR A 155 7.68 -5.57 15.19
CA THR A 155 7.98 -4.94 13.91
C THR A 155 7.95 -5.95 12.78
N HIS A 156 7.19 -5.66 11.73
CA HIS A 156 7.13 -6.50 10.52
C HIS A 156 7.20 -5.63 9.26
N PRO A 157 7.81 -6.16 8.18
CA PRO A 157 7.83 -5.47 6.90
C PRO A 157 6.40 -5.36 6.32
N ILE A 158 6.14 -4.21 5.70
CA ILE A 158 4.87 -3.94 5.01
C ILE A 158 5.13 -3.34 3.63
N ILE A 159 4.31 -3.74 2.67
CA ILE A 159 4.31 -3.21 1.32
C ILE A 159 2.93 -2.63 1.05
N PHE A 160 2.88 -1.40 0.55
CA PHE A 160 1.63 -0.73 0.26
C PHE A 160 1.73 0.17 -0.97
N LYS A 161 0.60 0.65 -1.43
CA LYS A 161 0.48 1.50 -2.62
C LYS A 161 -0.43 2.68 -2.36
N GLY A 162 -0.28 3.68 -3.18
CA GLY A 162 -1.18 4.82 -3.21
C GLY A 162 -0.72 5.89 -4.17
N THR A 163 -1.48 6.96 -4.21
CA THR A 163 -1.19 8.11 -5.05
C THR A 163 -0.50 9.19 -4.25
N VAL A 164 0.47 9.86 -4.88
CA VAL A 164 1.11 11.06 -4.35
C VAL A 164 0.95 12.16 -5.40
N THR A 165 0.31 13.24 -5.00
CA THR A 165 0.04 14.39 -5.88
C THR A 165 0.79 15.60 -5.34
N GLU A 166 1.55 16.25 -6.21
CA GLU A 166 2.24 17.48 -5.89
C GLU A 166 1.30 18.68 -5.97
N ASN A 167 1.32 19.54 -4.95
CA ASN A 167 0.59 20.79 -4.86
C ASN A 167 1.54 21.93 -4.45
N ASN A 168 2.20 22.56 -5.42
CA ASN A 168 3.24 23.57 -5.20
C ASN A 168 4.41 23.02 -4.34
N LEU A 169 4.53 23.48 -3.08
CA LEU A 169 5.57 23.03 -2.13
C LEU A 169 5.04 21.99 -1.11
N SER A 170 3.99 21.27 -1.49
CA SER A 170 3.34 20.28 -0.64
C SER A 170 3.03 19.02 -1.44
N TYR A 171 2.76 17.93 -0.72
CA TYR A 171 2.27 16.68 -1.30
C TYR A 171 1.00 16.24 -0.59
N ASP A 172 0.04 15.76 -1.36
CA ASP A 172 -1.12 15.01 -0.87
C ASP A 172 -0.90 13.53 -1.18
N ALA A 173 -1.01 12.68 -0.17
CA ALA A 173 -0.92 11.23 -0.31
C ALA A 173 -2.25 10.56 0.08
N ASP A 174 -2.73 9.66 -0.78
CA ASP A 174 -3.86 8.75 -0.50
C ASP A 174 -3.34 7.32 -0.60
N LEU A 175 -3.17 6.65 0.54
CA LEU A 175 -2.48 5.37 0.64
C LEU A 175 -3.43 4.30 1.18
N LYS A 176 -3.28 3.06 0.69
CA LYS A 176 -4.01 1.89 1.17
C LYS A 176 -3.02 0.85 1.69
N LEU A 177 -3.21 0.46 2.93
CA LEU A 177 -2.39 -0.54 3.61
C LEU A 177 -3.29 -1.66 4.14
N ILE A 178 -2.78 -2.89 4.12
CA ILE A 178 -3.41 -4.02 4.82
C ILE A 178 -2.32 -4.66 5.66
N PHE A 179 -2.62 -4.91 6.93
CA PHE A 179 -1.71 -5.66 7.79
C PHE A 179 -2.45 -6.77 8.53
N ASP A 180 -1.76 -7.88 8.73
CA ASP A 180 -2.22 -9.02 9.51
C ASP A 180 -1.95 -8.74 11.00
N ARG A 181 -3.02 -8.48 11.77
CA ARG A 181 -2.93 -8.14 13.19
C ARG A 181 -2.38 -9.28 14.07
N SER A 182 -2.53 -10.52 13.64
CA SER A 182 -2.03 -11.69 14.41
C SER A 182 -0.51 -11.68 14.55
N LYS A 183 0.21 -11.13 13.56
CA LYS A 183 1.67 -10.96 13.59
C LYS A 183 2.14 -10.00 14.69
N TYR A 184 1.26 -9.10 15.14
CA TYR A 184 1.53 -8.11 16.17
C TYR A 184 1.00 -8.51 17.55
N ASP A 185 0.69 -9.79 17.75
CA ASP A 185 0.13 -10.31 19.00
C ASP A 185 -1.22 -9.71 19.39
N VAL A 186 -2.00 -9.28 18.41
CA VAL A 186 -3.40 -8.88 18.55
C VAL A 186 -4.25 -10.11 18.28
N ARG A 187 -4.49 -10.91 19.32
CA ARG A 187 -4.96 -12.31 19.19
C ARG A 187 -6.46 -12.50 19.27
N TYR A 188 -7.17 -11.59 19.90
CA TYR A 188 -8.58 -11.80 20.24
C TYR A 188 -9.39 -12.25 19.03
N ARG A 189 -9.95 -13.48 19.10
CA ARG A 189 -10.74 -14.12 18.03
C ARG A 189 -10.09 -14.09 16.64
N SER A 190 -8.79 -14.23 16.59
CA SER A 190 -8.02 -14.27 15.33
C SER A 190 -8.36 -15.52 14.53
N ALA A 191 -8.57 -15.36 13.22
CA ALA A 191 -8.85 -16.46 12.29
C ALA A 191 -7.69 -17.47 12.22
N SER A 192 -6.46 -17.01 12.31
CA SER A 192 -5.26 -17.88 12.23
C SER A 192 -4.91 -18.57 13.53
N LEU A 193 -5.44 -18.11 14.69
CA LEU A 193 -5.11 -18.66 16.00
C LEU A 193 -6.22 -19.52 16.62
N PHE A 194 -7.47 -19.37 16.17
CA PHE A 194 -8.64 -20.08 16.74
C PHE A 194 -9.54 -20.59 15.63
N SER A 195 -9.71 -21.93 15.56
CA SER A 195 -10.54 -22.59 14.54
C SER A 195 -12.01 -22.77 14.96
N ASP A 196 -12.32 -22.73 16.26
CA ASP A 196 -13.60 -23.23 16.80
C ASP A 196 -14.61 -22.12 17.13
N LEU A 197 -14.39 -20.90 16.67
CA LEU A 197 -15.22 -19.75 17.02
C LEU A 197 -16.39 -19.49 16.06
N GLY A 198 -16.45 -20.18 14.89
CA GLY A 198 -17.48 -19.98 13.86
C GLY A 198 -17.58 -18.51 13.44
N ASP A 199 -18.82 -18.00 13.34
CA ASP A 199 -19.09 -16.61 12.92
C ASP A 199 -18.53 -15.52 13.87
N ARG A 200 -18.00 -15.93 15.03
CA ARG A 200 -17.38 -15.01 15.98
C ARG A 200 -15.91 -14.70 15.68
N ILE A 201 -15.36 -15.27 14.63
CA ILE A 201 -14.00 -15.00 14.18
C ILE A 201 -13.92 -13.59 13.60
N ILE A 202 -12.88 -12.85 13.99
CA ILE A 202 -12.54 -11.55 13.43
C ILE A 202 -11.39 -11.76 12.44
N ALA A 203 -11.52 -11.24 11.23
CA ALA A 203 -10.46 -11.29 10.21
C ALA A 203 -9.15 -10.76 10.77
N ASP A 204 -8.04 -11.38 10.35
CA ASP A 204 -6.71 -10.94 10.77
C ASP A 204 -6.25 -9.73 9.97
N ASP A 205 -6.76 -9.56 8.76
CA ASP A 205 -6.49 -8.40 7.92
C ASP A 205 -7.21 -7.15 8.44
N VAL A 206 -6.42 -6.14 8.80
CA VAL A 206 -6.90 -4.78 9.09
C VAL A 206 -6.57 -3.89 7.90
N LYS A 207 -7.58 -3.24 7.34
CA LYS A 207 -7.45 -2.33 6.22
C LYS A 207 -7.27 -0.90 6.73
N LEU A 208 -6.27 -0.20 6.22
CA LEU A 208 -6.04 1.21 6.51
C LEU A 208 -6.14 2.05 5.24
N THR A 209 -6.81 3.18 5.33
CA THR A 209 -6.76 4.25 4.34
C THR A 209 -6.13 5.47 4.99
N VAL A 210 -5.00 5.92 4.44
CA VAL A 210 -4.26 7.07 4.97
C VAL A 210 -4.38 8.22 3.97
N LYS A 211 -4.94 9.33 4.42
CA LYS A 211 -4.94 10.60 3.70
C LYS A 211 -4.00 11.54 4.45
N ALA A 212 -2.84 11.81 3.87
CA ALA A 212 -1.83 12.63 4.51
C ALA A 212 -1.45 13.81 3.64
N LYS A 213 -1.27 14.95 4.27
CA LYS A 213 -0.75 16.17 3.64
C LYS A 213 0.63 16.47 4.20
N PHE A 214 1.54 16.80 3.31
CA PHE A 214 2.93 17.09 3.63
C PHE A 214 3.28 18.49 3.16
N LYS A 215 4.02 19.21 3.98
CA LYS A 215 4.58 20.52 3.63
C LYS A 215 6.10 20.45 3.69
N ARG A 216 6.75 21.05 2.70
CA ARG A 216 8.20 21.15 2.68
C ARG A 216 8.71 21.93 3.89
N ASP A 217 9.75 21.41 4.52
CA ASP A 217 10.47 22.14 5.54
C ASP A 217 11.20 23.33 4.91
N SER A 218 10.92 24.52 5.40
CA SER A 218 11.52 25.75 4.87
C SER A 218 12.84 26.12 5.54
N LYS A 219 13.32 25.28 6.48
CA LYS A 219 14.54 25.56 7.25
C LYS A 219 15.81 24.98 6.66
N ILE A 220 15.71 24.35 5.47
CA ILE A 220 16.84 23.72 4.77
C ILE A 220 16.94 24.27 3.35
#